data_43fad2a8433de8cf23b6e3aa27adefe8
#
_entry.id   43fad2a8433de8cf23b6e3aa27adefe8
#
_cell.length_a   1.000
_cell.length_b   1.000
_cell.length_c   1.000
_cell.angle_alpha   90.00
_cell.angle_beta   90.00
_cell.angle_gamma   90.00
#
_symmetry.space_group_name_H-M   'P 1'
#
loop_
_entity.id
_entity.type
_entity.pdbx_description
1 polymer ?
#
loop_
_entity_poly.entity_id
_entity_poly.type
_entity_poly.pdbx_seq_one_letter_code
_entity_poly.pdbx_strand_id
1 'polypeptide(L)' 'MSSVAFKGYLKGNCLKYLWRYDYKGKQVEDLQKAQWYLSRLTQTVLFENEENG' A
#
# COMPACT_ATOMS: atom_id res chain seq x y z
N MET A 1 8.58 -6.44 -13.08
CA MET A 1 8.51 -5.11 -12.42
C MET A 1 9.66 -4.99 -11.43
N SER A 2 10.35 -3.87 -11.43
CA SER A 2 11.43 -3.66 -10.47
C SER A 2 10.88 -3.49 -9.06
N SER A 3 11.73 -3.69 -8.05
CA SER A 3 11.34 -3.50 -6.65
C SER A 3 10.87 -2.06 -6.40
N VAL A 4 11.57 -1.10 -6.97
CA VAL A 4 11.19 0.32 -6.82
C VAL A 4 9.81 0.58 -7.42
N ALA A 5 9.56 0.06 -8.62
CA ALA A 5 8.27 0.24 -9.29
C ALA A 5 7.14 -0.45 -8.53
N PHE A 6 7.39 -1.65 -8.01
CA PHE A 6 6.39 -2.39 -7.25
C PHE A 6 6.04 -1.65 -5.95
N LYS A 7 7.04 -1.15 -5.23
CA LYS A 7 6.78 -0.38 -4.01
C LYS A 7 6.02 0.90 -4.31
N GLY A 8 6.34 1.56 -5.42
CA GLY A 8 5.60 2.75 -5.86
C GLY A 8 4.16 2.44 -6.18
N TYR A 9 3.90 1.30 -6.82
CA TYR A 9 2.55 0.82 -7.10
C TYR A 9 1.75 0.63 -5.82
N LEU A 10 2.35 -0.05 -4.84
CA LEU A 10 1.68 -0.30 -3.55
C LEU A 10 1.41 1.01 -2.81
N LYS A 11 2.39 1.89 -2.77
CA LYS A 11 2.25 3.20 -2.12
C LYS A 11 1.14 4.02 -2.78
N GLY A 12 1.16 4.08 -4.11
CA GLY A 12 0.17 4.86 -4.85
C GLY A 12 -1.25 4.37 -4.61
N ASN A 13 -1.45 3.05 -4.60
CA ASN A 13 -2.78 2.51 -4.35
C ASN A 13 -3.23 2.75 -2.92
N CYS A 14 -2.32 2.62 -1.96
CA CYS A 14 -2.64 2.91 -0.57
C CYS A 14 -3.11 4.35 -0.40
N LEU A 15 -2.35 5.29 -0.96
CA LEU A 15 -2.69 6.72 -0.89
C LEU A 15 -4.01 7.02 -1.60
N LYS A 16 -4.24 6.37 -2.75
CA LYS A 16 -5.48 6.55 -3.49
C LYS A 16 -6.69 6.20 -2.63
N TYR A 17 -6.66 5.06 -1.96
CA TYR A 17 -7.80 4.63 -1.15
C TYR A 17 -7.93 5.44 0.13
N LEU A 18 -6.83 5.88 0.72
CA LEU A 18 -6.88 6.79 1.88
C LEU A 18 -7.50 8.14 1.48
N TRP A 19 -7.18 8.60 0.28
CA TRP A 19 -7.69 9.89 -0.19
C TRP A 19 -9.19 9.82 -0.50
N ARG A 20 -9.67 8.68 -1.02
CA ARG A 20 -11.05 8.60 -1.49
C ARG A 20 -12.05 8.09 -0.46
N TYR A 21 -11.60 7.58 0.69
CA TYR A 21 -12.51 6.89 1.62
C TYR A 21 -13.64 7.78 2.12
N ASP A 22 -13.41 9.09 2.23
CA ASP A 22 -14.36 10.00 2.85
C ASP A 22 -15.33 10.66 1.87
N TYR A 23 -15.20 10.39 0.57
CA TYR A 23 -16.12 11.04 -0.37
C TYR A 23 -16.74 10.10 -1.41
N LYS A 24 -16.35 8.86 -1.47
CA LYS A 24 -16.91 7.91 -2.46
C LYS A 24 -18.03 7.04 -1.89
N GLY A 25 -18.31 7.12 -0.60
CA GLY A 25 -19.42 6.38 0.01
C GLY A 25 -19.13 4.94 0.37
N LYS A 26 -17.90 4.49 0.23
CA LYS A 26 -17.49 3.13 0.61
C LYS A 26 -16.35 3.18 1.60
N GLN A 27 -16.60 3.84 2.73
CA GLN A 27 -15.55 4.19 3.67
C GLN A 27 -14.77 3.00 4.20
N VAL A 28 -15.47 2.00 4.75
CA VAL A 28 -14.80 0.84 5.33
C VAL A 28 -14.08 0.04 4.27
N GLU A 29 -14.71 -0.17 3.12
CA GLU A 29 -14.09 -0.91 2.02
C GLU A 29 -12.80 -0.25 1.54
N ASP A 30 -12.83 1.08 1.36
CA ASP A 30 -11.66 1.80 0.89
C ASP A 30 -10.55 1.77 1.93
N LEU A 31 -10.87 1.88 3.21
CA LEU A 31 -9.86 1.80 4.27
C LEU A 31 -9.26 0.40 4.35
N GLN A 32 -10.07 -0.64 4.15
CA GLN A 32 -9.56 -2.01 4.14
C GLN A 32 -8.61 -2.23 2.97
N LYS A 33 -8.92 -1.66 1.82
CA LYS A 33 -8.02 -1.74 0.66
C LYS A 33 -6.71 -1.02 0.94
N ALA A 34 -6.78 0.16 1.55
CA ALA A 34 -5.57 0.90 1.93
C ALA A 34 -4.71 0.08 2.88
N GLN A 35 -5.33 -0.59 3.85
CA GLN A 35 -4.60 -1.45 4.79
C GLN A 35 -3.92 -2.60 4.08
N TRP A 36 -4.59 -3.21 3.11
CA TRP A 36 -4.01 -4.31 2.36
C TRP A 36 -2.74 -3.88 1.62
N TYR A 37 -2.83 -2.74 0.94
CA TYR A 37 -1.67 -2.23 0.19
C TYR A 37 -0.55 -1.81 1.13
N LEU A 38 -0.88 -1.18 2.25
CA LEU A 38 0.12 -0.77 3.23
C LEU A 38 0.82 -1.98 3.84
N SER A 39 0.06 -3.00 4.21
CA SER A 39 0.61 -4.23 4.79
C SER A 39 1.57 -4.89 3.81
N ARG A 40 1.18 -4.96 2.54
CA ARG A 40 2.04 -5.55 1.52
C ARG A 40 3.33 -4.74 1.32
N LEU A 41 3.20 -3.42 1.33
CA LEU A 41 4.35 -2.54 1.22
C LEU A 41 5.30 -2.73 2.41
N THR A 42 4.75 -2.80 3.60
CA THR A 42 5.53 -3.01 4.82
C THR A 42 6.32 -4.32 4.74
N GLN A 43 5.65 -5.40 4.32
CA GLN A 43 6.31 -6.69 4.18
C GLN A 43 7.42 -6.67 3.14
N THR A 44 7.18 -5.97 2.04
CA THR A 44 8.18 -5.84 0.98
C THR A 44 9.44 -5.13 1.49
N VAL A 45 9.25 -4.04 2.21
CA VAL A 45 10.37 -3.28 2.76
C VAL A 45 11.10 -4.07 3.84
N LEU A 46 10.36 -4.77 4.69
CA LEU A 46 10.96 -5.64 5.71
C LEU A 46 11.83 -6.72 5.09
N PHE A 47 11.32 -7.37 4.06
CA PHE A 47 12.06 -8.42 3.37
C PHE A 47 13.35 -7.88 2.76
N GLU A 48 13.30 -6.70 2.15
CA GLU A 48 14.49 -6.07 1.57
C GLU A 48 15.51 -5.73 2.66
N ASN A 49 15.05 -5.22 3.78
CA ASN A 49 15.95 -4.86 4.88
C ASN A 49 16.61 -6.08 5.50
N GLU A 50 15.86 -7.18 5.66
CA GLU A 50 16.42 -8.44 6.17
C GLU A 50 17.48 -8.99 5.22
N GLU A 51 17.23 -8.88 3.91
CA GLU A 51 18.14 -9.37 2.89
C GLU A 51 19.44 -8.56 2.87
N ASN A 52 19.34 -7.27 3.16
CA ASN A 52 20.49 -6.37 3.15
C ASN A 52 21.17 -6.23 4.52
N GLY A 53 20.51 -6.71 5.54
CA GLY A 53 21.02 -6.59 6.88
C GLY A 53 21.87 -7.76 7.27
#